data_d36635f3db0a26b6e131970ef96ac4a9
#
_entry.id   d36635f3db0a26b6e131970ef96ac4a9
#
_cell.length_a   1.000
_cell.length_b   1.000
_cell.length_c   1.000
_cell.angle_alpha   90.00
_cell.angle_beta   90.00
_cell.angle_gamma   90.00
#
_symmetry.space_group_name_H-M   'P 1'
#
loop_
_entity.id
_entity.type
_entity.pdbx_description
1 polymer ?
#
loop_
_entity_poly.entity_id
_entity_poly.type
_entity_poly.pdbx_seq_one_letter_code
_entity_poly.pdbx_strand_id
1 'polypeptide(L)'
;PAGKGAPANHPEHFNVSGTDCTRGNITLMPRDDDMDFTILGLSILEDYAGDFTSVDVGSAWLNRLPYNLVYTAERVAYRNLINDLLPPSSAMTNNPFREWIGAQIRADMWGYVAPGWPEKAAAMAFRDASISHTKNGVYGAMFVAALLAASFATSNIKALIDIALSEIPANCRLAQAVRNTMAWAEANDDWQDTWSLVNEKFGHYPDVHTINNAALIVMGLVHGMGNFEQTIVTTVLG
;
A
#
# COMPACT_ATOMS: atom_id res chain seq x y z
N PRO A 1 -0.38 16.44 -23.40
CA PRO A 1 1.02 16.73 -23.20
C PRO A 1 1.52 15.72 -22.19
N ALA A 2 2.47 14.89 -22.60
CA ALA A 2 3.10 13.95 -21.69
C ALA A 2 3.70 14.77 -20.54
N GLY A 3 3.19 14.54 -19.33
CA GLY A 3 3.71 15.17 -18.14
C GLY A 3 5.20 14.87 -18.01
N LYS A 4 5.95 15.85 -17.65
CA LYS A 4 7.38 15.73 -17.35
C LYS A 4 7.59 15.01 -16.02
N GLY A 5 6.98 13.86 -15.81
CA GLY A 5 7.00 13.25 -14.50
C GLY A 5 7.22 11.76 -14.47
N ALA A 6 6.91 11.03 -15.49
CA ALA A 6 7.25 9.62 -15.51
C ALA A 6 8.74 9.50 -15.86
N PRO A 7 9.62 9.00 -14.98
CA PRO A 7 10.96 8.64 -15.41
C PRO A 7 10.83 7.63 -16.55
N ALA A 8 11.38 7.99 -17.70
CA ALA A 8 11.34 7.18 -18.93
C ALA A 8 12.09 5.83 -18.80
N ASN A 9 12.41 5.36 -17.61
CA ASN A 9 13.30 4.24 -17.33
C ASN A 9 12.83 3.34 -16.18
N HIS A 10 11.54 2.99 -16.15
CA HIS A 10 11.10 1.81 -15.41
C HIS A 10 10.55 0.71 -16.33
N PRO A 11 11.27 0.29 -17.39
CA PRO A 11 10.77 -0.76 -18.25
C PRO A 11 11.16 -2.16 -17.81
N GLU A 12 12.06 -2.34 -16.86
CA GLU A 12 12.72 -3.63 -16.71
C GLU A 12 12.12 -4.54 -15.61
N HIS A 13 11.17 -4.05 -14.82
CA HIS A 13 10.56 -4.84 -13.75
C HIS A 13 9.12 -5.26 -14.01
N PHE A 14 8.45 -4.64 -14.97
CA PHE A 14 7.15 -5.07 -15.45
C PHE A 14 7.35 -5.73 -16.80
N ASN A 15 7.69 -7.01 -16.82
CA ASN A 15 7.52 -7.86 -18.00
C ASN A 15 6.04 -8.11 -18.29
N VAL A 16 5.29 -7.03 -18.39
CA VAL A 16 4.06 -7.02 -19.15
C VAL A 16 4.53 -6.85 -20.57
N SER A 17 4.38 -7.84 -21.40
CA SER A 17 4.61 -7.71 -22.84
C SER A 17 3.80 -6.49 -23.29
N GLY A 18 4.47 -5.41 -23.69
CA GLY A 18 4.00 -4.03 -23.60
C GLY A 18 2.76 -3.64 -24.37
N THR A 19 1.97 -4.59 -24.89
CA THR A 19 0.74 -4.32 -25.64
C THR A 19 -0.51 -4.86 -24.93
N ASP A 20 -0.39 -5.94 -24.16
CA ASP A 20 -1.57 -6.67 -23.67
C ASP A 20 -2.27 -6.00 -22.49
N CYS A 21 -1.64 -4.99 -21.88
CA CYS A 21 -2.16 -4.24 -20.74
C CYS A 21 -2.51 -2.77 -21.06
N THR A 22 -2.57 -2.40 -22.32
CA THR A 22 -2.97 -1.07 -22.76
C THR A 22 -4.45 -1.01 -23.13
N ARG A 23 -5.07 0.15 -22.97
CA ARG A 23 -6.49 0.38 -23.30
C ARG A 23 -6.78 -0.09 -24.74
N GLY A 24 -7.77 -0.94 -24.90
CA GLY A 24 -8.19 -1.51 -26.20
C GLY A 24 -7.47 -2.81 -26.58
N ASN A 25 -6.40 -3.17 -25.87
CA ASN A 25 -5.62 -4.39 -26.14
C ASN A 25 -5.68 -5.42 -25.00
N ILE A 26 -6.35 -5.10 -23.91
CA ILE A 26 -6.47 -5.98 -22.73
C ILE A 26 -7.36 -7.16 -23.11
N THR A 27 -6.79 -8.35 -23.13
CA THR A 27 -7.51 -9.60 -23.41
C THR A 27 -7.56 -10.53 -22.20
N LEU A 28 -6.75 -10.26 -21.18
CA LEU A 28 -6.71 -10.99 -19.92
C LEU A 28 -6.16 -10.08 -18.81
N MET A 29 -6.42 -10.45 -17.56
CA MET A 29 -5.75 -9.86 -16.40
C MET A 29 -4.52 -10.71 -16.09
N PRO A 30 -3.31 -10.22 -16.35
CA PRO A 30 -2.10 -10.93 -15.95
C PRO A 30 -2.02 -11.01 -14.42
N ARG A 31 -1.39 -12.06 -13.94
CA ARG A 31 -1.12 -12.22 -12.52
C ARG A 31 -0.11 -11.18 -12.04
N ASP A 32 -0.37 -10.60 -10.88
CA ASP A 32 0.56 -9.74 -10.15
C ASP A 32 0.52 -10.02 -8.64
N ASP A 33 1.42 -9.41 -7.89
CA ASP A 33 1.53 -9.59 -6.45
C ASP A 33 0.40 -8.89 -5.69
N ASP A 34 -0.17 -7.80 -6.17
CA ASP A 34 -1.34 -7.14 -5.58
C ASP A 34 -2.51 -8.13 -5.45
N MET A 35 -2.81 -8.86 -6.52
CA MET A 35 -3.88 -9.87 -6.54
C MET A 35 -3.52 -11.11 -5.70
N ASP A 36 -2.28 -11.58 -5.80
CA ASP A 36 -1.83 -12.75 -5.06
C ASP A 36 -1.97 -12.57 -3.55
N PHE A 37 -1.57 -11.41 -3.04
CA PHE A 37 -1.66 -11.13 -1.61
C PHE A 37 -3.09 -10.94 -1.12
N THR A 38 -3.97 -10.36 -1.93
CA THR A 38 -5.40 -10.25 -1.60
C THR A 38 -6.04 -11.64 -1.47
N ILE A 39 -5.75 -12.55 -2.42
CA ILE A 39 -6.23 -13.94 -2.38
C ILE A 39 -5.63 -14.70 -1.19
N LEU A 40 -4.35 -14.49 -0.91
CA LEU A 40 -3.69 -15.12 0.24
C LEU A 40 -4.28 -14.62 1.56
N GLY A 41 -4.61 -13.33 1.66
CA GLY A 41 -5.30 -12.75 2.82
C GLY A 41 -6.66 -13.41 3.08
N LEU A 42 -7.45 -13.65 2.02
CA LEU A 42 -8.70 -14.41 2.12
C LEU A 42 -8.44 -15.82 2.67
N SER A 43 -7.45 -16.50 2.14
CA SER A 43 -7.09 -17.85 2.59
C SER A 43 -6.64 -17.90 4.06
N ILE A 44 -5.95 -16.86 4.54
CA ILE A 44 -5.59 -16.74 5.97
C ILE A 44 -6.84 -16.58 6.82
N LEU A 45 -7.81 -15.78 6.38
CA LEU A 45 -9.08 -15.61 7.09
C LEU A 45 -9.93 -16.89 7.12
N GLU A 46 -9.90 -17.68 6.05
CA GLU A 46 -10.59 -18.99 6.01
C GLU A 46 -9.99 -19.97 7.02
N ASP A 47 -8.67 -19.95 7.21
CA ASP A 47 -7.99 -20.88 8.13
C ASP A 47 -8.06 -20.43 9.59
N TYR A 48 -7.92 -19.13 9.86
CA TYR A 48 -7.66 -18.61 11.21
C TYR A 48 -8.70 -17.57 11.68
N ALA A 49 -9.68 -17.25 10.86
CA ALA A 49 -10.61 -16.13 11.09
C ALA A 49 -9.87 -14.80 11.36
N GLY A 50 -10.48 -13.88 12.07
CA GLY A 50 -9.89 -12.56 12.36
C GLY A 50 -8.83 -12.52 13.45
N ASP A 51 -8.51 -13.64 14.07
CA ASP A 51 -7.58 -13.75 15.22
C ASP A 51 -6.20 -14.31 14.85
N PHE A 52 -5.90 -14.40 13.55
CA PHE A 52 -4.60 -14.83 13.05
C PHE A 52 -3.44 -13.99 13.63
N THR A 53 -2.29 -14.62 13.75
CA THR A 53 -1.04 -13.97 14.20
C THR A 53 -0.09 -13.74 13.02
N SER A 54 0.97 -12.93 13.23
CA SER A 54 2.04 -12.78 12.23
C SER A 54 2.75 -14.10 11.91
N VAL A 55 2.77 -15.06 12.84
CA VAL A 55 3.34 -16.39 12.60
C VAL A 55 2.44 -17.20 11.66
N ASP A 56 1.13 -17.09 11.79
CA ASP A 56 0.17 -17.74 10.89
C ASP A 56 0.29 -17.19 9.46
N VAL A 57 0.45 -15.87 9.32
CA VAL A 57 0.75 -15.23 8.03
C VAL A 57 2.05 -15.78 7.44
N GLY A 58 3.12 -15.88 8.23
CA GLY A 58 4.39 -16.46 7.80
C GLY A 58 4.24 -17.91 7.34
N SER A 59 3.45 -18.72 8.07
CA SER A 59 3.14 -20.10 7.70
C SER A 59 2.36 -20.18 6.38
N ALA A 60 1.36 -19.32 6.19
CA ALA A 60 0.60 -19.24 4.95
C ALA A 60 1.50 -18.88 3.75
N TRP A 61 2.44 -17.95 3.92
CA TRP A 61 3.41 -17.60 2.88
C TRP A 61 4.26 -18.80 2.48
N LEU A 62 4.85 -19.50 3.43
CA LEU A 62 5.72 -20.66 3.17
C LEU A 62 4.97 -21.80 2.47
N ASN A 63 3.68 -21.95 2.73
CA ASN A 63 2.89 -23.04 2.19
C ASN A 63 2.18 -22.73 0.86
N ARG A 64 1.90 -21.43 0.58
CA ARG A 64 0.99 -21.05 -0.52
C ARG A 64 1.54 -20.03 -1.47
N LEU A 65 2.57 -19.24 -1.07
CA LEU A 65 3.12 -18.16 -1.87
C LEU A 65 4.43 -18.62 -2.52
N PRO A 66 4.53 -18.67 -3.86
CA PRO A 66 5.78 -19.04 -4.51
C PRO A 66 6.87 -17.98 -4.33
N TYR A 67 8.02 -18.37 -3.82
CA TYR A 67 9.16 -17.47 -3.56
C TYR A 67 9.55 -16.57 -4.75
N ASN A 68 9.48 -17.10 -5.97
CA ASN A 68 9.89 -16.35 -7.18
C ASN A 68 8.91 -15.23 -7.57
N LEU A 69 7.73 -15.18 -6.93
CA LEU A 69 6.66 -14.24 -7.23
C LEU A 69 6.52 -13.15 -6.16
N VAL A 70 7.48 -13.06 -5.26
CA VAL A 70 7.58 -11.99 -4.26
C VAL A 70 8.83 -11.16 -4.51
N TYR A 71 8.77 -9.89 -4.12
CA TYR A 71 9.80 -8.91 -4.43
C TYR A 71 10.36 -8.30 -3.14
N THR A 72 11.42 -7.56 -3.25
CA THR A 72 12.00 -6.65 -2.26
C THR A 72 11.86 -7.09 -0.79
N ALA A 73 11.09 -6.40 0.03
CA ALA A 73 10.94 -6.67 1.46
C ALA A 73 10.35 -8.05 1.74
N GLU A 74 9.38 -8.45 0.95
CA GLU A 74 8.71 -9.76 1.03
C GLU A 74 9.67 -10.90 0.72
N ARG A 75 10.48 -10.77 -0.32
CA ARG A 75 11.48 -11.78 -0.68
C ARG A 75 12.53 -11.97 0.41
N VAL A 76 12.97 -10.87 1.02
CA VAL A 76 13.91 -10.94 2.16
C VAL A 76 13.23 -11.61 3.36
N ALA A 77 12.01 -11.20 3.70
CA ALA A 77 11.26 -11.80 4.79
C ALA A 77 10.99 -13.29 4.56
N TYR A 78 10.60 -13.68 3.35
CA TYR A 78 10.38 -15.09 2.99
C TYR A 78 11.65 -15.92 3.20
N ARG A 79 12.81 -15.43 2.73
CA ARG A 79 14.11 -16.09 2.97
C ARG A 79 14.42 -16.18 4.47
N ASN A 80 14.10 -15.14 5.24
CA ASN A 80 14.32 -15.13 6.68
C ASN A 80 13.41 -16.17 7.37
N LEU A 81 12.14 -16.30 6.96
CA LEU A 81 11.23 -17.33 7.44
C LEU A 81 11.73 -18.75 7.16
N ILE A 82 12.26 -19.01 5.94
CA ILE A 82 12.88 -20.31 5.60
C ILE A 82 14.06 -20.64 6.54
N ASN A 83 14.76 -19.62 7.05
CA ASN A 83 15.86 -19.77 7.99
C ASN A 83 15.41 -19.65 9.47
N ASP A 84 14.17 -19.96 9.76
CA ASP A 84 13.55 -19.98 11.10
C ASP A 84 13.58 -18.62 11.83
N LEU A 85 13.74 -17.52 11.11
CA LEU A 85 13.61 -16.19 11.68
C LEU A 85 12.14 -15.77 11.68
N LEU A 86 11.47 -15.99 12.81
CA LEU A 86 10.07 -15.64 12.98
C LEU A 86 9.84 -14.12 13.06
N PRO A 87 8.61 -13.62 12.78
CA PRO A 87 8.26 -12.22 13.01
C PRO A 87 8.48 -11.80 14.47
N PRO A 88 8.97 -10.58 14.73
CA PRO A 88 9.31 -9.52 13.79
C PRO A 88 10.73 -9.60 13.21
N SER A 89 11.54 -10.59 13.60
CA SER A 89 12.94 -10.73 13.12
C SER A 89 13.00 -10.98 11.62
N SER A 90 12.00 -11.67 11.03
CA SER A 90 11.86 -11.86 9.59
C SER A 90 11.83 -10.54 8.82
N ALA A 91 11.16 -9.52 9.35
CA ALA A 91 11.07 -8.20 8.76
C ALA A 91 12.35 -7.38 8.88
N MET A 92 13.13 -7.60 9.96
CA MET A 92 14.25 -6.72 10.31
C MET A 92 15.60 -7.22 9.81
N THR A 93 15.81 -8.54 9.76
CA THR A 93 17.11 -9.11 9.49
C THR A 93 17.49 -8.93 8.03
N ASN A 94 18.54 -8.12 7.79
CA ASN A 94 19.10 -7.82 6.47
C ASN A 94 18.03 -7.40 5.43
N ASN A 95 17.02 -6.65 5.87
CA ASN A 95 15.93 -6.17 5.02
C ASN A 95 16.01 -4.65 4.83
N PRO A 96 16.72 -4.15 3.82
CA PRO A 96 16.80 -2.72 3.53
C PRO A 96 15.48 -2.14 3.01
N PHE A 97 14.57 -2.97 2.51
CA PHE A 97 13.29 -2.60 1.89
C PHE A 97 12.12 -2.51 2.87
N ARG A 98 12.34 -2.69 4.16
CA ARG A 98 11.31 -2.83 5.19
C ARG A 98 10.37 -1.63 5.41
N GLU A 99 10.61 -0.51 4.75
CA GLU A 99 9.71 0.65 4.73
C GLU A 99 9.15 0.93 3.31
N TRP A 100 9.28 -0.03 2.38
CA TRP A 100 8.74 0.06 1.04
C TRP A 100 7.25 -0.30 1.01
N ILE A 101 6.64 -0.20 -0.17
CA ILE A 101 5.19 -0.24 -0.37
C ILE A 101 4.55 -1.63 -0.19
N GLY A 102 5.33 -2.72 -0.20
CA GLY A 102 4.79 -4.09 -0.33
C GLY A 102 3.77 -4.49 0.74
N ALA A 103 3.81 -3.94 1.97
CA ALA A 103 2.74 -4.16 2.94
C ALA A 103 1.50 -3.31 2.66
N GLN A 104 1.67 -2.12 2.08
CA GLN A 104 0.58 -1.21 1.75
C GLN A 104 -0.28 -1.74 0.60
N ILE A 105 0.32 -2.33 -0.44
CA ILE A 105 -0.39 -2.87 -1.61
C ILE A 105 -1.26 -4.10 -1.28
N ARG A 106 -0.99 -4.81 -0.18
CA ARG A 106 -1.75 -5.99 0.25
C ARG A 106 -2.68 -5.75 1.45
N ALA A 107 -2.86 -4.48 1.82
CA ALA A 107 -3.65 -4.10 2.99
C ALA A 107 -5.16 -4.07 2.74
N ASP A 108 -5.59 -4.10 1.51
CA ASP A 108 -6.98 -3.95 1.05
C ASP A 108 -7.90 -5.03 1.62
N MET A 109 -7.49 -6.30 1.60
CA MET A 109 -8.28 -7.39 2.17
C MET A 109 -8.68 -7.10 3.63
N TRP A 110 -7.78 -6.57 4.43
CA TRP A 110 -8.04 -6.27 5.83
C TRP A 110 -9.07 -5.15 6.01
N GLY A 111 -9.09 -4.19 5.08
CA GLY A 111 -10.14 -3.17 5.02
C GLY A 111 -11.51 -3.73 4.59
N TYR A 112 -11.54 -4.59 3.58
CA TYR A 112 -12.78 -5.16 3.05
C TYR A 112 -13.54 -6.03 4.06
N VAL A 113 -12.83 -6.77 4.90
CA VAL A 113 -13.45 -7.69 5.87
C VAL A 113 -13.77 -7.07 7.23
N ALA A 114 -13.49 -5.79 7.39
CA ALA A 114 -13.81 -5.02 8.59
C ALA A 114 -14.63 -3.74 8.25
N PRO A 115 -15.76 -3.85 7.54
CA PRO A 115 -16.53 -2.69 7.06
C PRO A 115 -17.00 -1.83 8.24
N GLY A 116 -16.65 -0.53 8.23
CA GLY A 116 -16.97 0.40 9.30
C GLY A 116 -16.18 0.21 10.61
N TRP A 117 -15.16 -0.65 10.61
CA TRP A 117 -14.35 -0.92 11.79
C TRP A 117 -12.84 -0.73 11.51
N PRO A 118 -12.40 0.54 11.38
CA PRO A 118 -11.01 0.89 11.00
C PRO A 118 -9.96 0.36 11.97
N GLU A 119 -10.21 0.38 13.28
CA GLU A 119 -9.29 -0.15 14.30
C GLU A 119 -8.99 -1.65 14.07
N LYS A 120 -10.03 -2.45 13.79
CA LYS A 120 -9.87 -3.88 13.51
C LYS A 120 -9.10 -4.11 12.21
N ALA A 121 -9.41 -3.35 11.16
CA ALA A 121 -8.69 -3.41 9.89
C ALA A 121 -7.20 -3.10 10.08
N ALA A 122 -6.88 -2.02 10.78
CA ALA A 122 -5.51 -1.64 11.10
C ALA A 122 -4.77 -2.70 11.92
N ALA A 123 -5.45 -3.32 12.90
CA ALA A 123 -4.85 -4.40 13.72
C ALA A 123 -4.53 -5.64 12.89
N MET A 124 -5.39 -6.02 11.94
CA MET A 124 -5.13 -7.14 11.02
C MET A 124 -3.98 -6.79 10.05
N ALA A 125 -4.00 -5.59 9.48
CA ALA A 125 -2.91 -5.10 8.62
C ALA A 125 -1.56 -5.03 9.36
N PHE A 126 -1.55 -4.65 10.63
CA PHE A 126 -0.34 -4.67 11.47
C PHE A 126 0.24 -6.09 11.58
N ARG A 127 -0.60 -7.10 11.85
CA ARG A 127 -0.15 -8.49 11.98
C ARG A 127 0.41 -9.03 10.68
N ASP A 128 -0.24 -8.73 9.56
CA ASP A 128 0.24 -9.11 8.23
C ASP A 128 1.53 -8.38 7.86
N ALA A 129 1.57 -7.06 7.99
CA ALA A 129 2.73 -6.25 7.60
C ALA A 129 3.99 -6.58 8.40
N SER A 130 3.84 -6.93 9.70
CA SER A 130 4.97 -7.15 10.63
C SER A 130 5.86 -8.33 10.28
N ILE A 131 5.48 -9.20 9.33
CA ILE A 131 6.35 -10.30 8.87
C ILE A 131 7.47 -9.83 7.95
N SER A 132 7.28 -8.69 7.24
CA SER A 132 8.17 -8.21 6.18
C SER A 132 8.54 -6.74 6.29
N HIS A 133 7.75 -5.94 7.03
CA HIS A 133 7.92 -4.49 7.13
C HIS A 133 8.05 -4.01 8.58
N THR A 134 8.51 -2.77 8.71
CA THR A 134 8.64 -2.08 10.00
C THR A 134 8.27 -0.60 9.85
N LYS A 135 8.01 0.06 10.98
CA LYS A 135 7.82 1.53 11.02
C LYS A 135 6.81 2.02 9.97
N ASN A 136 7.21 2.97 9.10
CA ASN A 136 6.30 3.55 8.11
C ASN A 136 5.77 2.51 7.11
N GLY A 137 6.50 1.44 6.80
CA GLY A 137 5.98 0.34 5.97
C GLY A 137 4.78 -0.37 6.59
N VAL A 138 4.80 -0.59 7.92
CA VAL A 138 3.65 -1.12 8.66
C VAL A 138 2.54 -0.07 8.77
N TYR A 139 2.90 1.19 9.08
CA TYR A 139 1.91 2.25 9.23
C TYR A 139 1.17 2.54 7.92
N GLY A 140 1.83 2.39 6.75
CA GLY A 140 1.18 2.51 5.44
C GLY A 140 0.09 1.46 5.23
N ALA A 141 0.37 0.20 5.58
CA ALA A 141 -0.63 -0.86 5.53
C ALA A 141 -1.81 -0.60 6.48
N MET A 142 -1.53 -0.21 7.74
CA MET A 142 -2.56 0.14 8.71
C MET A 142 -3.44 1.29 8.22
N PHE A 143 -2.82 2.35 7.69
CA PHE A 143 -3.51 3.53 7.14
C PHE A 143 -4.45 3.15 6.00
N VAL A 144 -3.98 2.38 5.01
CA VAL A 144 -4.80 1.97 3.86
C VAL A 144 -5.94 1.04 4.30
N ALA A 145 -5.68 0.06 5.15
CA ALA A 145 -6.72 -0.83 5.67
C ALA A 145 -7.80 -0.07 6.44
N ALA A 146 -7.40 0.87 7.30
CA ALA A 146 -8.34 1.71 8.06
C ALA A 146 -9.16 2.63 7.15
N LEU A 147 -8.52 3.23 6.13
CA LEU A 147 -9.17 4.09 5.15
C LEU A 147 -10.25 3.32 4.37
N LEU A 148 -9.93 2.13 3.90
CA LEU A 148 -10.88 1.25 3.21
C LEU A 148 -12.02 0.81 4.14
N ALA A 149 -11.74 0.39 5.37
CA ALA A 149 -12.77 0.03 6.33
C ALA A 149 -13.73 1.19 6.62
N ALA A 150 -13.20 2.41 6.80
CA ALA A 150 -13.98 3.62 7.04
C ALA A 150 -14.86 3.99 5.83
N SER A 151 -14.44 3.68 4.61
CA SER A 151 -15.19 4.02 3.38
C SER A 151 -16.54 3.32 3.27
N PHE A 152 -16.79 2.25 4.01
CA PHE A 152 -18.10 1.62 4.14
C PHE A 152 -19.08 2.43 5.01
N ALA A 153 -18.59 3.37 5.81
CA ALA A 153 -19.41 4.18 6.72
C ALA A 153 -19.57 5.65 6.29
N THR A 154 -18.62 6.18 5.51
CA THR A 154 -18.64 7.57 5.03
C THR A 154 -18.00 7.72 3.67
N SER A 155 -18.47 8.66 2.86
CA SER A 155 -17.87 9.09 1.59
C SER A 155 -17.13 10.43 1.71
N ASN A 156 -17.07 11.03 2.90
CA ASN A 156 -16.34 12.28 3.12
C ASN A 156 -14.83 12.02 3.13
N ILE A 157 -14.14 12.43 2.10
CA ILE A 157 -12.69 12.15 1.91
C ILE A 157 -11.84 12.64 3.09
N LYS A 158 -12.11 13.85 3.59
CA LYS A 158 -11.38 14.38 4.76
C LYS A 158 -11.59 13.51 5.99
N ALA A 159 -12.82 13.14 6.29
CA ALA A 159 -13.14 12.27 7.41
C ALA A 159 -12.48 10.89 7.26
N LEU A 160 -12.44 10.32 6.05
CA LEU A 160 -11.75 9.06 5.77
C LEU A 160 -10.26 9.13 6.11
N ILE A 161 -9.59 10.19 5.66
CA ILE A 161 -8.16 10.40 5.92
C ILE A 161 -7.91 10.62 7.43
N ASP A 162 -8.74 11.42 8.09
CA ASP A 162 -8.62 11.69 9.54
C ASP A 162 -8.83 10.40 10.37
N ILE A 163 -9.81 9.56 10.00
CA ILE A 163 -10.04 8.25 10.64
C ILE A 163 -8.82 7.35 10.42
N ALA A 164 -8.31 7.23 9.19
CA ALA A 164 -7.15 6.40 8.91
C ALA A 164 -5.88 6.87 9.63
N LEU A 165 -5.71 8.18 9.79
CA LEU A 165 -4.61 8.78 10.56
C LEU A 165 -4.72 8.49 12.07
N SER A 166 -5.92 8.27 12.60
CA SER A 166 -6.09 7.93 14.03
C SER A 166 -5.59 6.53 14.38
N GLU A 167 -5.45 5.65 13.39
CA GLU A 167 -5.02 4.26 13.56
C GLU A 167 -3.48 4.08 13.47
N ILE A 168 -2.73 5.16 13.26
CA ILE A 168 -1.27 5.15 13.17
C ILE A 168 -0.65 6.16 14.16
N PRO A 169 0.64 6.01 14.53
CA PRO A 169 1.28 6.96 15.43
C PRO A 169 1.24 8.40 14.90
N ALA A 170 0.64 9.31 15.64
CA ALA A 170 0.37 10.69 15.22
C ALA A 170 1.60 11.48 14.76
N ASN A 171 2.79 11.16 15.30
CA ASN A 171 4.05 11.86 15.02
C ASN A 171 4.98 11.08 14.10
N CYS A 172 4.52 10.00 13.45
CA CYS A 172 5.32 9.28 12.45
C CYS A 172 5.47 10.09 11.15
N ARG A 173 6.51 9.78 10.37
CA ARG A 173 6.78 10.47 9.10
C ARG A 173 5.66 10.30 8.08
N LEU A 174 5.03 9.12 8.05
CA LEU A 174 3.88 8.86 7.19
C LEU A 174 2.71 9.79 7.52
N ALA A 175 2.35 9.92 8.81
CA ALA A 175 1.26 10.80 9.23
C ALA A 175 1.54 12.28 8.90
N GLN A 176 2.79 12.71 9.01
CA GLN A 176 3.20 14.05 8.60
C GLN A 176 3.08 14.24 7.08
N ALA A 177 3.49 13.23 6.30
CA ALA A 177 3.38 13.28 4.84
C ALA A 177 1.92 13.37 4.39
N VAL A 178 1.05 12.54 4.95
CA VAL A 178 -0.40 12.58 4.67
C VAL A 178 -1.01 13.94 4.98
N ARG A 179 -0.73 14.50 6.18
CA ARG A 179 -1.26 15.83 6.56
C ARG A 179 -0.74 16.95 5.67
N ASN A 180 0.55 16.93 5.32
CA ASN A 180 1.13 17.92 4.43
C ASN A 180 0.48 17.85 3.05
N THR A 181 0.35 16.64 2.49
CA THR A 181 -0.25 16.45 1.16
C THR A 181 -1.72 16.88 1.15
N MET A 182 -2.49 16.56 2.20
CA MET A 182 -3.87 17.00 2.33
C MET A 182 -3.96 18.53 2.34
N ALA A 183 -3.11 19.21 3.13
CA ALA A 183 -3.08 20.66 3.19
C ALA A 183 -2.68 21.30 1.85
N TRP A 184 -1.73 20.69 1.12
CA TRP A 184 -1.35 21.16 -0.21
C TRP A 184 -2.46 20.95 -1.23
N ALA A 185 -3.11 19.82 -1.22
CA ALA A 185 -4.22 19.52 -2.13
C ALA A 185 -5.47 20.39 -1.86
N GLU A 186 -5.72 20.75 -0.60
CA GLU A 186 -6.79 21.70 -0.24
C GLU A 186 -6.45 23.16 -0.65
N ALA A 187 -5.17 23.50 -0.79
CA ALA A 187 -4.70 24.84 -1.14
C ALA A 187 -4.49 25.07 -2.63
N ASN A 188 -4.47 24.04 -3.45
CA ASN A 188 -4.22 24.11 -4.88
C ASN A 188 -5.37 23.46 -5.66
N ASP A 189 -5.89 24.15 -6.66
CA ASP A 189 -6.97 23.62 -7.52
C ASP A 189 -6.44 22.57 -8.53
N ASP A 190 -5.17 22.72 -8.96
CA ASP A 190 -4.53 21.80 -9.90
C ASP A 190 -3.72 20.73 -9.14
N TRP A 191 -4.01 19.47 -9.43
CA TRP A 191 -3.28 18.35 -8.85
C TRP A 191 -1.78 18.33 -9.22
N GLN A 192 -1.40 18.92 -10.37
CA GLN A 192 0.00 19.02 -10.81
C GLN A 192 0.82 19.94 -9.90
N ASP A 193 0.20 21.00 -9.37
CA ASP A 193 0.83 21.86 -8.38
C ASP A 193 1.04 21.11 -7.05
N THR A 194 0.04 20.35 -6.63
CA THR A 194 0.17 19.47 -5.45
C THR A 194 1.24 18.41 -5.66
N TRP A 195 1.25 17.76 -6.83
CA TRP A 195 2.28 16.78 -7.18
C TRP A 195 3.69 17.36 -7.12
N SER A 196 3.86 18.60 -7.60
CA SER A 196 5.15 19.28 -7.56
C SER A 196 5.67 19.43 -6.13
N LEU A 197 4.80 19.79 -5.17
CA LEU A 197 5.12 19.88 -3.75
C LEU A 197 5.42 18.50 -3.13
N VAL A 198 4.66 17.48 -3.50
CA VAL A 198 4.89 16.08 -3.08
C VAL A 198 6.26 15.62 -3.58
N ASN A 199 6.57 15.84 -4.85
CA ASN A 199 7.84 15.44 -5.45
C ASN A 199 9.03 16.22 -4.85
N GLU A 200 8.90 17.53 -4.64
CA GLU A 200 9.93 18.32 -3.97
C GLU A 200 10.24 17.79 -2.56
N LYS A 201 9.19 17.44 -1.81
CA LYS A 201 9.33 17.01 -0.42
C LYS A 201 9.74 15.56 -0.26
N PHE A 202 9.19 14.66 -1.07
CA PHE A 202 9.29 13.20 -0.90
C PHE A 202 9.98 12.48 -2.07
N GLY A 203 10.30 13.15 -3.17
CA GLY A 203 10.98 12.57 -4.34
C GLY A 203 12.41 12.08 -4.09
N HIS A 204 12.97 12.32 -2.89
CA HIS A 204 14.22 11.71 -2.46
C HIS A 204 14.08 10.25 -1.97
N TYR A 205 12.84 9.80 -1.70
CA TYR A 205 12.57 8.38 -1.42
C TYR A 205 12.56 7.58 -2.73
N PRO A 206 12.94 6.27 -2.68
CA PRO A 206 12.70 5.38 -3.81
C PRO A 206 11.23 5.39 -4.24
N ASP A 207 10.95 5.23 -5.53
CA ASP A 207 9.59 5.28 -6.10
C ASP A 207 8.62 4.32 -5.41
N VAL A 208 9.12 3.21 -4.91
CA VAL A 208 8.37 2.18 -4.18
C VAL A 208 8.40 2.33 -2.65
N HIS A 209 8.73 3.51 -2.13
CA HIS A 209 8.68 3.76 -0.69
C HIS A 209 7.26 4.11 -0.24
N THR A 210 6.85 3.64 0.95
CA THR A 210 5.46 3.81 1.42
C THR A 210 5.04 5.27 1.62
N ILE A 211 5.97 6.18 1.95
CA ILE A 211 5.65 7.59 2.26
C ILE A 211 5.21 8.36 1.02
N ASN A 212 5.97 8.32 -0.08
CA ASN A 212 5.59 9.00 -1.31
C ASN A 212 4.33 8.39 -1.92
N ASN A 213 4.18 7.07 -1.90
CA ASN A 213 2.97 6.42 -2.41
C ASN A 213 1.72 6.76 -1.58
N ALA A 214 1.82 6.81 -0.25
CA ALA A 214 0.71 7.28 0.57
C ALA A 214 0.35 8.75 0.29
N ALA A 215 1.33 9.60 0.02
CA ALA A 215 1.11 10.98 -0.39
C ALA A 215 0.35 11.06 -1.73
N LEU A 216 0.74 10.23 -2.74
CA LEU A 216 0.05 10.19 -4.04
C LEU A 216 -1.40 9.68 -3.91
N ILE A 217 -1.66 8.69 -3.06
CA ILE A 217 -3.04 8.24 -2.76
C ILE A 217 -3.86 9.40 -2.18
N VAL A 218 -3.34 10.12 -1.21
CA VAL A 218 -4.04 11.26 -0.59
C VAL A 218 -4.29 12.38 -1.58
N MET A 219 -3.31 12.72 -2.41
CA MET A 219 -3.45 13.68 -3.50
C MET A 219 -4.59 13.27 -4.45
N GLY A 220 -4.58 12.02 -4.92
CA GLY A 220 -5.61 11.50 -5.80
C GLY A 220 -7.01 11.51 -5.18
N LEU A 221 -7.14 11.15 -3.90
CA LEU A 221 -8.42 11.19 -3.18
C LEU A 221 -8.99 12.61 -3.07
N VAL A 222 -8.17 13.59 -2.71
CA VAL A 222 -8.62 14.98 -2.53
C VAL A 222 -9.01 15.59 -3.87
N HIS A 223 -8.14 15.51 -4.90
CA HIS A 223 -8.42 16.08 -6.22
C HIS A 223 -9.47 15.30 -7.01
N GLY A 224 -9.67 14.02 -6.70
CA GLY A 224 -10.72 13.20 -7.31
C GLY A 224 -12.13 13.56 -6.84
N MET A 225 -12.28 14.22 -5.70
CA MET A 225 -13.57 14.72 -5.15
C MET A 225 -14.68 13.66 -5.16
N GLY A 226 -14.36 12.40 -4.91
CA GLY A 226 -15.29 11.28 -4.93
C GLY A 226 -15.58 10.70 -6.32
N ASN A 227 -14.97 11.22 -7.38
CA ASN A 227 -15.02 10.61 -8.70
C ASN A 227 -13.93 9.52 -8.81
N PHE A 228 -14.35 8.26 -8.97
CA PHE A 228 -13.45 7.11 -9.00
C PHE A 228 -12.43 7.19 -10.13
N GLU A 229 -12.87 7.46 -11.36
CA GLU A 229 -11.97 7.53 -12.52
C GLU A 229 -10.93 8.64 -12.35
N GLN A 230 -11.36 9.82 -11.94
CA GLN A 230 -10.46 10.95 -11.71
C GLN A 230 -9.46 10.66 -10.59
N THR A 231 -9.91 10.05 -9.49
CA THR A 231 -9.01 9.63 -8.38
C THR A 231 -7.92 8.69 -8.88
N ILE A 232 -8.29 7.63 -9.62
CA ILE A 232 -7.31 6.65 -10.14
C ILE A 232 -6.35 7.33 -11.13
N VAL A 233 -6.87 8.10 -12.09
CA VAL A 233 -6.05 8.78 -13.11
C VAL A 233 -5.07 9.74 -12.45
N THR A 234 -5.51 10.56 -11.50
CA THR A 234 -4.64 11.50 -10.79
C THR A 234 -3.57 10.79 -9.97
N THR A 235 -3.93 9.70 -9.27
CA THR A 235 -2.97 8.92 -8.47
C THR A 235 -1.91 8.26 -9.34
N VAL A 236 -2.30 7.68 -10.49
CA VAL A 236 -1.39 6.93 -11.38
C VAL A 236 -0.49 7.86 -12.20
N LEU A 237 -0.94 9.07 -12.50
CA LEU A 237 -0.14 10.06 -13.26
C LEU A 237 0.83 10.85 -12.36
N GLY A 238 0.64 10.81 -11.06
CA GLY A 238 1.56 11.40 -10.07
C GLY A 238 2.75 10.50 -9.81
#